data_2574d14e89f55af9233b13f3421c0645
#
_entry.id   2574d14e89f55af9233b13f3421c0645
#
_cell.length_a   1.000
_cell.length_b   1.000
_cell.length_c   1.000
_cell.angle_alpha   90.00
_cell.angle_beta   90.00
_cell.angle_gamma   90.00
#
_symmetry.space_group_name_H-M   'P 1'
#
loop_
_entity.id
_entity.type
_entity.pdbx_description
1 polymer ?
#
loop_
_entity_poly.entity_id
_entity_poly.type
_entity_poly.pdbx_seq_one_letter_code
_entity_poly.pdbx_strand_id
1 'polypeptide(L)'
;SKRAAVRAVGGDPVILVRRETNPDDLGGMIAAKGVLTSRGGKTSHAAVVARGMGKPCVVGAEGLTVDTDARRFTTAGGLVVREGDVVSIDGTTGAVYLGEVPVVPSPVVRALEGEIDPAGPEADDIVRAVHRFLQHADQVRRLGVRANADIPEDAERARNELLVAVQQGR
;
A
#
# COMPACT_ATOMS: atom_id res chain seq x y z
N SER A 1 8.19 17.37 3.03
CA SER A 1 7.87 16.55 1.84
C SER A 1 9.02 16.50 0.84
N LYS A 2 9.66 17.63 0.47
CA LYS A 2 10.80 17.63 -0.47
C LYS A 2 11.93 16.67 -0.06
N ARG A 3 12.26 16.58 1.23
CA ARG A 3 13.30 15.66 1.72
C ARG A 3 12.91 14.19 1.60
N ALA A 4 11.63 13.85 1.87
CA ALA A 4 11.13 12.50 1.68
C ALA A 4 11.29 12.08 0.20
N ALA A 5 10.95 12.98 -0.73
CA ALA A 5 11.14 12.74 -2.16
C ALA A 5 12.62 12.51 -2.52
N VAL A 6 13.53 13.34 -1.99
CA VAL A 6 14.98 13.21 -2.24
C VAL A 6 15.54 11.88 -1.74
N ARG A 7 15.17 11.46 -0.52
CA ARG A 7 15.63 10.16 0.04
C ARG A 7 15.05 8.97 -0.70
N ALA A 8 13.78 9.04 -1.07
CA ALA A 8 13.13 7.98 -1.84
C ALA A 8 13.73 7.80 -3.24
N VAL A 9 14.15 8.90 -3.90
CA VAL A 9 14.90 8.83 -5.17
C VAL A 9 16.25 8.13 -4.97
N GLY A 10 16.86 8.24 -3.78
CA GLY A 10 18.07 7.50 -3.40
C GLY A 10 17.83 5.99 -3.12
N GLY A 11 16.59 5.51 -3.21
CA GLY A 11 16.25 4.10 -2.98
C GLY A 11 15.82 3.76 -1.55
N ASP A 12 15.83 4.72 -0.64
CA ASP A 12 15.40 4.48 0.76
C ASP A 12 13.88 4.25 0.83
N PRO A 13 13.41 3.22 1.53
CA PRO A 13 11.99 3.07 1.85
C PRO A 13 11.58 4.13 2.89
N VAL A 14 10.85 5.16 2.47
CA VAL A 14 10.51 6.31 3.32
C VAL A 14 9.03 6.30 3.70
N ILE A 15 8.72 6.53 4.97
CA ILE A 15 7.38 6.90 5.44
C ILE A 15 7.33 8.41 5.63
N LEU A 16 6.36 9.06 4.99
CA LEU A 16 6.12 10.50 5.16
C LEU A 16 5.33 10.74 6.45
N VAL A 17 5.95 11.43 7.42
CA VAL A 17 5.30 11.77 8.69
C VAL A 17 4.99 13.27 8.72
N ARG A 18 3.72 13.62 9.01
CA ARG A 18 3.23 15.00 9.08
C ARG A 18 2.22 15.15 10.22
N ARG A 19 1.93 16.39 10.63
CA ARG A 19 0.73 16.67 11.45
C ARG A 19 -0.52 16.39 10.63
N GLU A 20 -0.59 16.98 9.46
CA GLU A 20 -1.55 16.75 8.38
C GLU A 20 -0.85 17.00 7.05
N THR A 21 -1.36 16.47 5.96
CA THR A 21 -0.83 16.75 4.61
C THR A 21 -1.67 17.81 3.92
N ASN A 22 -1.02 18.56 3.05
CA ASN A 22 -1.62 19.52 2.15
C ASN A 22 -1.19 19.22 0.70
N PRO A 23 -1.71 19.93 -0.31
CA PRO A 23 -1.34 19.70 -1.71
C PRO A 23 0.15 19.81 -2.01
N ASP A 24 0.90 20.65 -1.26
CA ASP A 24 2.36 20.80 -1.43
C ASP A 24 3.15 19.56 -0.98
N ASP A 25 2.52 18.66 -0.23
CA ASP A 25 3.12 17.42 0.20
C ASP A 25 2.99 16.29 -0.85
N LEU A 26 2.26 16.51 -1.95
CA LEU A 26 1.97 15.49 -2.96
C LEU A 26 3.22 14.79 -3.48
N GLY A 27 4.28 15.55 -3.81
CA GLY A 27 5.54 14.97 -4.26
C GLY A 27 6.20 14.05 -3.23
N GLY A 28 6.10 14.40 -1.94
CA GLY A 28 6.57 13.53 -0.85
C GLY A 28 5.69 12.28 -0.66
N MET A 29 4.39 12.41 -0.86
CA MET A 29 3.45 11.29 -0.77
C MET A 29 3.65 10.30 -1.93
N ILE A 30 3.90 10.80 -3.15
CA ILE A 30 4.21 9.96 -4.32
C ILE A 30 5.49 9.14 -4.08
N ALA A 31 6.52 9.77 -3.56
CA ALA A 31 7.80 9.13 -3.34
C ALA A 31 7.81 8.18 -2.12
N ALA A 32 7.00 8.45 -1.10
CA ALA A 32 6.94 7.65 0.11
C ALA A 32 6.31 6.26 -0.12
N LYS A 33 6.74 5.27 0.66
CA LYS A 33 6.13 3.93 0.72
C LYS A 33 4.86 3.91 1.59
N GLY A 34 4.69 4.90 2.46
CA GLY A 34 3.50 5.05 3.30
C GLY A 34 3.39 6.45 3.89
N VAL A 35 2.22 6.78 4.45
CA VAL A 35 1.92 8.10 5.02
C VAL A 35 1.39 7.94 6.44
N LEU A 36 1.93 8.72 7.37
CA LEU A 36 1.52 8.78 8.77
C LEU A 36 1.19 10.22 9.14
N THR A 37 -0.02 10.48 9.65
CA THR A 37 -0.38 11.81 10.16
C THR A 37 -0.96 11.75 11.55
N SER A 38 -0.62 12.73 12.40
CA SER A 38 -1.20 12.84 13.74
C SER A 38 -2.61 13.43 13.72
N ARG A 39 -3.01 14.10 12.67
CA ARG A 39 -4.35 14.68 12.48
C ARG A 39 -4.98 14.18 11.20
N GLY A 40 -6.29 14.33 11.11
CA GLY A 40 -7.08 13.95 9.95
C GLY A 40 -7.93 12.71 10.20
N GLY A 41 -8.81 12.44 9.27
CA GLY A 41 -9.72 11.28 9.29
C GLY A 41 -9.79 10.60 7.92
N LYS A 42 -10.72 9.69 7.76
CA LYS A 42 -10.89 8.87 6.54
C LYS A 42 -11.09 9.68 5.25
N THR A 43 -11.52 10.93 5.36
CA THR A 43 -11.76 11.87 4.26
C THR A 43 -10.70 12.98 4.18
N SER A 44 -9.65 12.93 5.00
CA SER A 44 -8.55 13.89 4.93
C SER A 44 -7.77 13.76 3.61
N HIS A 45 -7.07 14.83 3.22
CA HIS A 45 -6.21 14.84 2.04
C HIS A 45 -5.22 13.66 2.04
N ALA A 46 -4.57 13.39 3.19
CA ALA A 46 -3.66 12.25 3.33
C ALA A 46 -4.34 10.91 2.99
N ALA A 47 -5.51 10.66 3.57
CA ALA A 47 -6.23 9.40 3.39
C ALA A 47 -6.73 9.20 1.94
N VAL A 48 -7.29 10.25 1.33
CA VAL A 48 -7.83 10.18 -0.03
C VAL A 48 -6.71 9.95 -1.04
N VAL A 49 -5.65 10.75 -0.97
CA VAL A 49 -4.53 10.68 -1.90
C VAL A 49 -3.74 9.39 -1.75
N ALA A 50 -3.38 8.99 -0.50
CA ALA A 50 -2.63 7.75 -0.29
C ALA A 50 -3.42 6.51 -0.74
N ARG A 51 -4.74 6.48 -0.49
CA ARG A 51 -5.62 5.40 -0.95
C ARG A 51 -5.70 5.34 -2.48
N GLY A 52 -5.81 6.51 -3.14
CA GLY A 52 -5.78 6.58 -4.61
C GLY A 52 -4.47 6.07 -5.21
N MET A 53 -3.37 6.13 -4.45
CA MET A 53 -2.06 5.60 -4.85
C MET A 53 -1.80 4.16 -4.40
N GLY A 54 -2.77 3.49 -3.74
CA GLY A 54 -2.58 2.16 -3.18
C GLY A 54 -1.55 2.07 -2.05
N LYS A 55 -1.28 3.18 -1.35
CA LYS A 55 -0.24 3.25 -0.31
C LYS A 55 -0.81 3.08 1.08
N PRO A 56 -0.13 2.33 1.99
CA PRO A 56 -0.48 2.29 3.40
C PRO A 56 -0.56 3.69 3.98
N CYS A 57 -1.62 3.96 4.74
CA CYS A 57 -1.82 5.27 5.36
C CYS A 57 -2.45 5.13 6.73
N VAL A 58 -1.80 5.71 7.74
CA VAL A 58 -2.35 5.88 9.07
C VAL A 58 -2.59 7.36 9.31
N VAL A 59 -3.85 7.75 9.50
CA VAL A 59 -4.27 9.15 9.71
C VAL A 59 -4.95 9.33 11.05
N GLY A 60 -4.80 10.52 11.65
CA GLY A 60 -5.42 10.82 12.94
C GLY A 60 -4.79 10.05 14.09
N ALA A 61 -3.51 9.75 14.02
CA ALA A 61 -2.76 9.16 15.12
C ALA A 61 -2.52 10.20 16.23
N GLU A 62 -3.58 10.57 16.96
CA GLU A 62 -3.57 11.66 17.95
C GLU A 62 -2.57 11.44 19.09
N GLY A 63 -2.18 10.19 19.35
CA GLY A 63 -1.12 9.83 20.29
C GLY A 63 0.29 10.25 19.84
N LEU A 64 0.42 10.84 18.65
CA LEU A 64 1.71 11.28 18.11
C LEU A 64 1.78 12.81 18.07
N THR A 65 2.83 13.37 18.68
CA THR A 65 3.18 14.78 18.54
C THR A 65 4.29 14.91 17.50
N VAL A 66 3.95 15.45 16.32
CA VAL A 66 4.91 15.63 15.22
C VAL A 66 5.56 17.01 15.30
N ASP A 67 6.89 17.04 15.36
CA ASP A 67 7.74 18.21 15.32
C ASP A 67 8.58 18.18 14.03
N THR A 68 8.13 18.91 13.02
CA THR A 68 8.77 18.91 11.69
C THR A 68 10.11 19.65 11.69
N ASP A 69 10.30 20.62 12.60
CA ASP A 69 11.52 21.41 12.68
C ASP A 69 12.63 20.61 13.37
N ALA A 70 12.28 19.94 14.47
CA ALA A 70 13.19 19.02 15.16
C ALA A 70 13.29 17.65 14.47
N ARG A 71 12.53 17.40 13.40
CA ARG A 71 12.54 16.15 12.59
C ARG A 71 12.31 14.91 13.43
N ARG A 72 11.30 14.95 14.25
CA ARG A 72 10.93 13.86 15.15
C ARG A 72 9.41 13.84 15.37
N PHE A 73 8.96 12.73 15.85
CA PHE A 73 7.68 12.68 16.54
C PHE A 73 7.86 12.02 17.91
N THR A 74 6.94 12.32 18.80
CA THR A 74 6.93 11.77 20.16
C THR A 74 5.60 11.07 20.37
N THR A 75 5.61 9.87 20.92
CA THR A 75 4.39 9.15 21.28
C THR A 75 3.82 9.69 22.61
N ALA A 76 2.55 9.39 22.91
CA ALA A 76 1.94 9.72 24.20
C ALA A 76 2.71 9.13 25.40
N GLY A 77 3.41 8.01 25.21
CA GLY A 77 4.28 7.39 26.22
C GLY A 77 5.68 8.03 26.33
N GLY A 78 5.95 9.14 25.64
CA GLY A 78 7.22 9.86 25.71
C GLY A 78 8.33 9.31 24.84
N LEU A 79 8.09 8.26 24.06
CA LEU A 79 9.06 7.72 23.14
C LEU A 79 9.30 8.69 21.98
N VAL A 80 10.57 9.00 21.71
CA VAL A 80 11.00 9.91 20.64
C VAL A 80 11.53 9.12 19.47
N VAL A 81 10.92 9.34 18.30
CA VAL A 81 11.36 8.75 17.01
C VAL A 81 11.86 9.87 16.12
N ARG A 82 13.06 9.71 15.59
CA ARG A 82 13.77 10.72 14.79
C ARG A 82 13.75 10.39 13.30
N GLU A 83 14.03 11.37 12.47
CA GLU A 83 14.29 11.15 11.05
C GLU A 83 15.46 10.17 10.88
N GLY A 84 15.20 9.07 10.17
CA GLY A 84 16.16 7.99 9.95
C GLY A 84 15.86 6.73 10.77
N ASP A 85 15.06 6.84 11.83
CA ASP A 85 14.62 5.66 12.55
C ASP A 85 13.63 4.85 11.70
N VAL A 86 13.71 3.53 11.82
CA VAL A 86 12.85 2.61 11.08
C VAL A 86 11.52 2.47 11.81
N VAL A 87 10.44 2.67 11.07
CA VAL A 87 9.07 2.45 11.55
C VAL A 87 8.27 1.66 10.52
N SER A 88 7.36 0.83 11.00
CA SER A 88 6.39 0.12 10.17
C SER A 88 4.99 0.60 10.50
N ILE A 89 4.14 0.73 9.49
CA ILE A 89 2.74 1.15 9.65
C ILE A 89 1.80 0.12 9.04
N ASP A 90 0.70 -0.15 9.73
CA ASP A 90 -0.38 -0.99 9.24
C ASP A 90 -1.62 -0.11 8.98
N GLY A 91 -1.93 0.10 7.71
CA GLY A 91 -3.07 0.91 7.28
C GLY A 91 -4.43 0.24 7.56
N THR A 92 -4.48 -1.04 7.84
CA THR A 92 -5.70 -1.79 8.16
C THR A 92 -6.11 -1.58 9.61
N THR A 93 -5.17 -1.77 10.53
CA THR A 93 -5.41 -1.64 11.98
C THR A 93 -5.14 -0.24 12.51
N GLY A 94 -4.37 0.58 11.79
CA GLY A 94 -3.88 1.89 12.24
C GLY A 94 -2.68 1.79 13.18
N ALA A 95 -2.07 0.62 13.31
CA ALA A 95 -0.92 0.42 14.19
C ALA A 95 0.37 1.01 13.61
N VAL A 96 1.22 1.50 14.51
CA VAL A 96 2.56 2.01 14.19
C VAL A 96 3.56 1.27 15.08
N TYR A 97 4.54 0.65 14.47
CA TYR A 97 5.57 -0.13 15.14
C TYR A 97 6.93 0.51 14.98
N LEU A 98 7.77 0.42 16.01
CA LEU A 98 9.19 0.72 15.88
C LEU A 98 9.92 -0.48 15.28
N GLY A 99 10.84 -0.18 14.37
CA GLY A 99 11.61 -1.20 13.68
C GLY A 99 10.88 -1.75 12.46
N GLU A 100 11.51 -2.73 11.84
CA GLU A 100 11.03 -3.42 10.65
C GLU A 100 10.10 -4.56 11.05
N VAL A 101 8.89 -4.56 10.50
CA VAL A 101 7.97 -5.69 10.58
C VAL A 101 7.99 -6.40 9.23
N PRO A 102 8.27 -7.70 9.18
CA PRO A 102 8.27 -8.45 7.93
C PRO A 102 6.89 -8.39 7.25
N VAL A 103 6.87 -8.03 5.98
CA VAL A 103 5.66 -8.06 5.16
C VAL A 103 5.66 -9.36 4.37
N VAL A 104 4.66 -10.18 4.62
CA VAL A 104 4.46 -11.42 3.84
C VAL A 104 3.48 -11.10 2.71
N PRO A 105 3.82 -11.42 1.45
CA PRO A 105 2.91 -11.27 0.34
C PRO A 105 1.61 -12.05 0.57
N SER A 106 0.47 -11.46 0.18
CA SER A 106 -0.82 -12.14 0.30
C SER A 106 -0.80 -13.47 -0.47
N PRO A 107 -1.22 -14.60 0.13
CA PRO A 107 -1.32 -15.87 -0.57
C PRO A 107 -2.22 -15.78 -1.81
N VAL A 108 -3.25 -14.95 -1.78
CA VAL A 108 -4.14 -14.70 -2.93
C VAL A 108 -3.38 -14.01 -4.07
N VAL A 109 -2.58 -12.98 -3.76
CA VAL A 109 -1.76 -12.28 -4.78
C VAL A 109 -0.75 -13.25 -5.37
N ARG A 110 -0.05 -14.01 -4.55
CA ARG A 110 0.91 -15.04 -5.00
C ARG A 110 0.26 -16.09 -5.91
N ALA A 111 -0.98 -16.48 -5.60
CA ALA A 111 -1.73 -17.40 -6.46
C ALA A 111 -2.14 -16.76 -7.79
N LEU A 112 -2.53 -15.47 -7.78
CA LEU A 112 -2.85 -14.73 -9.02
C LEU A 112 -1.62 -14.49 -9.90
N GLU A 113 -0.45 -14.32 -9.28
CA GLU A 113 0.85 -14.19 -9.97
C GLU A 113 1.41 -15.55 -10.42
N GLY A 114 0.75 -16.66 -10.09
CA GLY A 114 1.14 -18.00 -10.51
C GLY A 114 2.23 -18.66 -9.65
N GLU A 115 2.57 -18.05 -8.50
CA GLU A 115 3.55 -18.61 -7.56
C GLU A 115 2.99 -19.78 -6.73
N ILE A 116 1.68 -19.79 -6.51
CA ILE A 116 0.96 -20.84 -5.78
C ILE A 116 -0.11 -21.41 -6.72
N ASP A 117 -0.13 -22.74 -6.85
CA ASP A 117 -1.25 -23.42 -7.54
C ASP A 117 -2.50 -23.35 -6.65
N PRO A 118 -3.58 -22.67 -7.10
CA PRO A 118 -4.81 -22.56 -6.31
C PRO A 118 -5.49 -23.90 -6.00
N ALA A 119 -5.19 -24.94 -6.78
CA ALA A 119 -5.69 -26.32 -6.57
C ALA A 119 -4.69 -27.18 -5.78
N GLY A 120 -3.48 -26.68 -5.55
CA GLY A 120 -2.40 -27.39 -4.90
C GLY A 120 -2.53 -27.47 -3.35
N PRO A 121 -1.64 -28.24 -2.73
CA PRO A 121 -1.65 -28.43 -1.27
C PRO A 121 -1.25 -27.15 -0.50
N GLU A 122 -0.56 -26.22 -1.12
CA GLU A 122 -0.11 -24.95 -0.51
C GLU A 122 -1.21 -23.87 -0.49
N ALA A 123 -2.31 -24.09 -1.24
CA ALA A 123 -3.42 -23.15 -1.24
C ALA A 123 -4.21 -23.25 0.07
N ASP A 124 -4.40 -22.14 0.74
CA ASP A 124 -5.32 -22.04 1.87
C ASP A 124 -6.79 -21.91 1.42
N ASP A 125 -7.70 -21.91 2.37
CA ASP A 125 -9.13 -21.85 2.07
C ASP A 125 -9.55 -20.55 1.38
N ILE A 126 -8.85 -19.43 1.66
CA ILE A 126 -9.12 -18.13 1.03
C ILE A 126 -8.68 -18.17 -0.44
N VAL A 127 -7.51 -18.69 -0.73
CA VAL A 127 -7.00 -18.85 -2.11
C VAL A 127 -7.97 -19.71 -2.92
N ARG A 128 -8.39 -20.85 -2.38
CA ARG A 128 -9.36 -21.73 -3.04
C ARG A 128 -10.72 -21.08 -3.26
N ALA A 129 -11.20 -20.31 -2.28
CA ALA A 129 -12.47 -19.60 -2.39
C ALA A 129 -12.42 -18.52 -3.47
N VAL A 130 -11.37 -17.69 -3.49
CA VAL A 130 -11.15 -16.66 -4.52
C VAL A 130 -11.01 -17.28 -5.90
N HIS A 131 -10.26 -18.38 -6.02
CA HIS A 131 -10.11 -19.08 -7.29
C HIS A 131 -11.45 -19.58 -7.83
N ARG A 132 -12.26 -20.25 -7.02
CA ARG A 132 -13.61 -20.68 -7.41
C ARG A 132 -14.51 -19.52 -7.81
N PHE A 133 -14.43 -18.41 -7.08
CA PHE A 133 -15.18 -17.19 -7.41
C PHE A 133 -14.79 -16.64 -8.77
N LEU A 134 -13.49 -16.54 -9.06
CA LEU A 134 -12.98 -16.05 -10.34
C LEU A 134 -13.35 -16.98 -11.49
N GLN A 135 -13.24 -18.30 -11.30
CA GLN A 135 -13.69 -19.28 -12.30
C GLN A 135 -15.18 -19.12 -12.62
N HIS A 136 -16.02 -18.94 -11.59
CA HIS A 136 -17.45 -18.71 -11.81
C HIS A 136 -17.69 -17.39 -12.54
N ALA A 137 -17.01 -16.32 -12.16
CA ALA A 137 -17.10 -15.02 -12.83
C ALA A 137 -16.76 -15.14 -14.32
N ASP A 138 -15.73 -15.90 -14.68
CA ASP A 138 -15.33 -16.13 -16.06
C ASP A 138 -16.39 -16.88 -16.88
N GLN A 139 -17.08 -17.84 -16.25
CA GLN A 139 -18.14 -18.61 -16.91
C GLN A 139 -19.38 -17.75 -17.23
N VAL A 140 -19.68 -16.77 -16.37
CA VAL A 140 -20.91 -15.95 -16.50
C VAL A 140 -20.68 -14.57 -17.08
N ARG A 141 -19.43 -14.15 -17.26
CA ARG A 141 -19.11 -12.81 -17.79
C ARG A 141 -19.65 -12.61 -19.20
N ARG A 142 -20.24 -11.45 -19.43
CA ARG A 142 -20.73 -11.02 -20.76
C ARG A 142 -20.03 -9.76 -21.27
N LEU A 143 -19.33 -9.08 -20.38
CA LEU A 143 -18.64 -7.82 -20.65
C LEU A 143 -17.13 -8.05 -20.75
N GLY A 144 -16.49 -7.34 -21.67
CA GLY A 144 -15.03 -7.27 -21.74
C GLY A 144 -14.49 -6.36 -20.62
N VAL A 145 -13.37 -6.74 -20.04
CA VAL A 145 -12.63 -5.87 -19.10
C VAL A 145 -11.82 -4.86 -19.89
N ARG A 146 -11.92 -3.58 -19.51
CA ARG A 146 -11.03 -2.53 -19.98
C ARG A 146 -10.25 -2.00 -18.77
N ALA A 147 -8.92 -2.03 -18.87
CA ALA A 147 -8.05 -1.42 -17.88
C ALA A 147 -7.54 -0.07 -18.40
N ASN A 148 -7.42 0.92 -17.51
CA ASN A 148 -6.66 2.11 -17.82
C ASN A 148 -5.17 1.74 -17.77
N ALA A 149 -4.45 2.11 -18.81
CA ALA A 149 -3.04 1.85 -18.96
C ALA A 149 -2.38 3.14 -19.46
N ASP A 150 -2.17 4.07 -18.54
CA ASP A 150 -1.64 5.40 -18.85
C ASP A 150 -0.12 5.40 -19.05
N ILE A 151 0.55 4.35 -18.56
CA ILE A 151 1.98 4.15 -18.72
C ILE A 151 2.26 2.73 -19.26
N PRO A 152 3.41 2.50 -19.93
CA PRO A 152 3.76 1.19 -20.51
C PRO A 152 3.72 0.05 -19.50
N GLU A 153 4.15 0.28 -18.27
CA GLU A 153 4.18 -0.71 -17.18
C GLU A 153 2.77 -1.16 -16.78
N ASP A 154 1.79 -0.26 -16.78
CA ASP A 154 0.39 -0.59 -16.50
C ASP A 154 -0.21 -1.41 -17.64
N ALA A 155 0.15 -1.11 -18.89
CA ALA A 155 -0.27 -1.88 -20.06
C ALA A 155 0.31 -3.30 -20.02
N GLU A 156 1.57 -3.47 -19.62
CA GLU A 156 2.23 -4.75 -19.49
C GLU A 156 1.62 -5.58 -18.35
N ARG A 157 1.37 -4.97 -17.19
CA ARG A 157 0.69 -5.62 -16.07
C ARG A 157 -0.71 -6.05 -16.46
N ALA A 158 -1.53 -5.16 -17.04
CA ALA A 158 -2.87 -5.48 -17.50
C ALA A 158 -2.88 -6.60 -18.55
N ARG A 159 -1.89 -6.64 -19.46
CA ARG A 159 -1.74 -7.72 -20.42
C ARG A 159 -1.40 -9.05 -19.74
N ASN A 160 -0.51 -9.05 -18.77
CA ASN A 160 -0.10 -10.26 -18.06
C ASN A 160 -1.26 -10.82 -17.21
N GLU A 161 -2.01 -9.95 -16.52
CA GLU A 161 -3.21 -10.34 -15.78
C GLU A 161 -4.31 -10.88 -16.69
N LEU A 162 -4.51 -10.28 -17.88
CA LEU A 162 -5.43 -10.78 -18.89
C LEU A 162 -4.98 -12.10 -19.51
N LEU A 163 -3.67 -12.29 -19.74
CA LEU A 163 -3.12 -13.54 -20.28
C LEU A 163 -3.27 -14.70 -19.30
N VAL A 164 -3.11 -14.47 -18.01
CA VAL A 164 -3.37 -15.48 -16.97
C VAL A 164 -4.84 -15.88 -16.98
N ALA A 165 -5.76 -14.91 -17.10
CA ALA A 165 -7.19 -15.18 -17.20
C ALA A 165 -7.58 -15.94 -18.49
N VAL A 166 -6.92 -15.66 -19.61
CA VAL A 166 -7.18 -16.29 -20.92
C VAL A 166 -6.56 -17.69 -21.03
N GLN A 167 -5.40 -17.93 -20.43
CA GLN A 167 -4.75 -19.25 -20.47
C GLN A 167 -5.46 -20.29 -19.57
N GLN A 168 -6.19 -19.84 -18.56
CA GLN A 168 -7.03 -20.70 -17.70
C GLN A 168 -8.46 -20.89 -18.23
N GLY A 169 -8.82 -20.18 -19.27
CA GLY A 169 -10.17 -20.15 -19.88
C GLY A 169 -10.31 -21.01 -21.16
N ARG A 170 -9.76 -22.24 -21.16
CA ARG A 170 -10.14 -23.27 -22.13
C ARG A 170 -11.07 -24.29 -21.51
#